data_219488fcf9da047c0af39c2494395b70
#
_entry.id   219488fcf9da047c0af39c2494395b70
#
_cell.length_a   1.000
_cell.length_b   1.000
_cell.length_c   1.000
_cell.angle_alpha   90.00
_cell.angle_beta   90.00
_cell.angle_gamma   90.00
#
_symmetry.space_group_name_H-M   'P 1'
#
loop_
_entity.id
_entity.type
_entity.pdbx_description
1 polymer ?
#
loop_
_entity_poly.entity_id
_entity_poly.type
_entity_poly.pdbx_seq_one_letter_code
_entity_poly.pdbx_strand_id
1 'polypeptide(L)'
;MYPTNPMRAETSGDTERVIGNWPSIKKRRDELIIATKVTGEGHKFVREGAPISASTIQSAVENSLRAMNTDYIDIYQLHWPNRGSYMFRKNWQYDPTGQDSAAFYDHVDEVLDQMDELVKAGKIRYFGLSNESAWGTSVWVQAAKAQNRPRVVSIQNEYSLLCRLFDLDMAELCHHEQVDLLAFSPLAAGLLSGKYQGGANLPEGSRMSAMPALGGRINGKV
;
A
#
# COMPACT_ATOMS: atom_id res chain seq x y z
N MET A 1 6.42 -0.10 4.89
CA MET A 1 6.46 0.13 6.34
C MET A 1 5.82 1.48 6.66
N TYR A 2 4.73 1.48 7.42
CA TYR A 2 4.09 2.73 7.88
C TYR A 2 4.66 3.14 9.22
N PRO A 3 5.13 4.37 9.37
CA PRO A 3 5.33 4.92 10.70
C PRO A 3 3.96 5.11 11.38
N THR A 4 3.92 4.96 12.69
CA THR A 4 2.73 5.30 13.50
C THR A 4 2.33 6.77 13.30
N ASN A 5 3.31 7.62 12.96
CA ASN A 5 3.09 8.95 12.42
C ASN A 5 3.84 9.06 11.08
N PRO A 6 3.12 9.13 9.93
CA PRO A 6 3.74 9.14 8.61
C PRO A 6 4.60 10.39 8.31
N MET A 7 4.55 11.37 9.19
CA MET A 7 5.30 12.62 9.05
C MET A 7 6.59 12.66 9.88
N ARG A 8 6.94 11.55 10.58
CA ARG A 8 8.10 11.49 11.47
C ARG A 8 9.01 10.30 11.17
N ALA A 9 10.26 10.59 10.92
CA ALA A 9 11.29 9.57 10.69
C ALA A 9 11.49 8.64 11.90
N GLU A 10 11.37 9.18 13.11
CA GLU A 10 11.62 8.46 14.37
C GLU A 10 10.66 7.30 14.59
N THR A 11 9.45 7.39 14.05
CA THR A 11 8.42 6.35 14.15
C THR A 11 8.38 5.40 12.96
N SER A 12 9.34 5.53 12.04
CA SER A 12 9.43 4.63 10.88
C SER A 12 9.66 3.19 11.34
N GLY A 13 8.77 2.28 10.93
CA GLY A 13 8.82 0.87 11.30
C GLY A 13 8.21 0.50 12.65
N ASP A 14 7.70 1.45 13.43
CA ASP A 14 7.10 1.15 14.74
C ASP A 14 5.95 0.16 14.65
N THR A 15 5.12 0.23 13.61
CA THR A 15 4.00 -0.70 13.44
C THR A 15 4.47 -2.15 13.35
N GLU A 16 5.55 -2.41 12.63
CA GLU A 16 6.14 -3.75 12.54
C GLU A 16 6.79 -4.17 13.87
N ARG A 17 7.50 -3.24 14.53
CA ARG A 17 8.09 -3.50 15.86
C ARG A 17 7.02 -3.82 16.91
N VAL A 18 5.87 -3.14 16.88
CA VAL A 18 4.74 -3.46 17.78
C VAL A 18 4.25 -4.89 17.58
N ILE A 19 4.11 -5.34 16.33
CA ILE A 19 3.75 -6.73 16.02
C ILE A 19 4.84 -7.68 16.54
N GLY A 20 6.11 -7.41 16.25
CA GLY A 20 7.24 -8.25 16.64
C GLY A 20 7.47 -8.34 18.15
N ASN A 21 7.07 -7.30 18.89
CA ASN A 21 7.16 -7.26 20.35
C ASN A 21 5.95 -7.90 21.05
N TRP A 22 4.92 -8.31 20.30
CA TRP A 22 3.82 -9.03 20.91
C TRP A 22 4.29 -10.41 21.45
N PRO A 23 4.14 -10.69 22.77
CA PRO A 23 4.76 -11.88 23.39
C PRO A 23 4.28 -13.22 22.80
N SER A 24 3.12 -13.23 22.18
CA SER A 24 2.54 -14.45 21.60
C SER A 24 2.77 -14.58 20.10
N ILE A 25 3.49 -13.66 19.46
CA ILE A 25 3.64 -13.65 17.98
C ILE A 25 4.16 -14.99 17.45
N LYS A 26 5.20 -15.55 18.05
CA LYS A 26 5.78 -16.82 17.60
C LYS A 26 4.87 -18.01 17.83
N LYS A 27 4.08 -18.01 18.93
CA LYS A 27 3.19 -19.12 19.27
C LYS A 27 1.92 -19.16 18.42
N ARG A 28 1.50 -18.00 17.92
CA ARG A 28 0.25 -17.82 17.17
C ARG A 28 0.46 -17.31 15.76
N ARG A 29 1.68 -17.43 15.24
CA ARG A 29 2.04 -16.88 13.92
C ARG A 29 1.20 -17.49 12.80
N ASP A 30 0.90 -18.76 12.88
CA ASP A 30 0.10 -19.52 11.92
C ASP A 30 -1.41 -19.20 11.96
N GLU A 31 -1.86 -18.60 13.05
CA GLU A 31 -3.25 -18.12 13.18
C GLU A 31 -3.47 -16.73 12.56
N LEU A 32 -2.40 -16.06 12.14
CA LEU A 32 -2.43 -14.66 11.70
C LEU A 32 -2.10 -14.52 10.22
N ILE A 33 -2.82 -13.62 9.55
CA ILE A 33 -2.44 -13.10 8.23
C ILE A 33 -1.81 -11.74 8.45
N ILE A 34 -0.49 -11.66 8.23
CA ILE A 34 0.28 -10.43 8.39
C ILE A 34 0.61 -9.86 7.01
N ALA A 35 0.22 -8.60 6.80
CA ALA A 35 0.53 -7.84 5.61
C ALA A 35 1.43 -6.64 5.94
N THR A 36 2.48 -6.44 5.16
CA THR A 36 3.30 -5.22 5.21
C THR A 36 3.73 -4.80 3.81
N LYS A 37 4.50 -3.70 3.69
CA LYS A 37 4.73 -3.05 2.39
C LYS A 37 6.17 -2.58 2.24
N VAL A 38 6.63 -2.59 0.98
CA VAL A 38 7.76 -1.76 0.55
C VAL A 38 7.25 -0.40 0.09
N THR A 39 7.84 0.66 0.62
CA THR A 39 7.49 2.04 0.26
C THR A 39 7.99 2.36 -1.15
N GLY A 40 7.20 3.06 -1.97
CA GLY A 40 7.66 3.67 -3.22
C GLY A 40 8.63 4.83 -2.98
N GLU A 41 9.04 5.47 -4.07
CA GLU A 41 9.95 6.62 -4.03
C GLU A 41 9.34 7.84 -3.33
N GLY A 42 10.19 8.78 -2.90
CA GLY A 42 9.83 10.13 -2.46
C GLY A 42 9.88 10.38 -0.96
N HIS A 43 9.75 9.39 -0.09
CA HIS A 43 9.94 9.58 1.35
C HIS A 43 11.42 9.51 1.75
N LYS A 44 12.09 10.65 1.82
CA LYS A 44 13.53 10.76 2.07
C LYS A 44 14.02 10.02 3.33
N PHE A 45 13.19 9.89 4.35
CA PHE A 45 13.56 9.15 5.58
C PHE A 45 13.37 7.62 5.46
N VAL A 46 12.87 7.13 4.33
CA VAL A 46 12.79 5.71 4.03
C VAL A 46 13.67 5.44 2.83
N ARG A 47 14.78 4.75 3.03
CA ARG A 47 15.76 4.41 1.99
C ARG A 47 16.17 5.62 1.12
N GLU A 48 16.29 6.80 1.75
CA GLU A 48 16.64 8.07 1.05
C GLU A 48 15.67 8.44 -0.10
N GLY A 49 14.46 7.88 -0.07
CA GLY A 49 13.47 8.09 -1.10
C GLY A 49 13.61 7.18 -2.33
N ALA A 50 14.45 6.15 -2.25
CA ALA A 50 14.70 5.24 -3.37
C ALA A 50 13.43 4.54 -3.88
N PRO A 51 13.32 4.32 -5.20
CA PRO A 51 12.19 3.65 -5.83
C PRO A 51 12.11 2.17 -5.43
N ILE A 52 10.99 1.53 -5.75
CA ILE A 52 10.84 0.08 -5.70
C ILE A 52 11.71 -0.53 -6.81
N SER A 53 12.56 -1.49 -6.43
CA SER A 53 13.40 -2.30 -7.32
C SER A 53 13.63 -3.66 -6.68
N ALA A 54 14.19 -4.62 -7.39
CA ALA A 54 14.53 -5.93 -6.82
C ALA A 54 15.37 -5.80 -5.55
N SER A 55 16.43 -4.99 -5.57
CA SER A 55 17.33 -4.81 -4.42
C SER A 55 16.67 -4.11 -3.23
N THR A 56 15.81 -3.12 -3.47
CA THR A 56 15.07 -2.43 -2.39
C THR A 56 14.00 -3.32 -1.78
N ILE A 57 13.35 -4.18 -2.56
CA ILE A 57 12.39 -5.19 -2.09
C ILE A 57 13.10 -6.20 -1.19
N GLN A 58 14.21 -6.79 -1.65
CA GLN A 58 14.99 -7.76 -0.88
C GLN A 58 15.35 -7.21 0.50
N SER A 59 15.93 -6.01 0.52
CA SER A 59 16.34 -5.35 1.76
C SER A 59 15.15 -5.03 2.67
N ALA A 60 14.02 -4.59 2.10
CA ALA A 60 12.83 -4.23 2.85
C ALA A 60 12.14 -5.45 3.46
N VAL A 61 12.06 -6.59 2.74
CA VAL A 61 11.52 -7.85 3.27
C VAL A 61 12.36 -8.33 4.46
N GLU A 62 13.69 -8.35 4.33
CA GLU A 62 14.58 -8.77 5.42
C GLU A 62 14.42 -7.89 6.67
N ASN A 63 14.28 -6.58 6.47
CA ASN A 63 14.05 -5.65 7.57
C ASN A 63 12.68 -5.87 8.23
N SER A 64 11.63 -6.10 7.44
CA SER A 64 10.29 -6.38 7.93
C SER A 64 10.22 -7.68 8.72
N LEU A 65 10.82 -8.76 8.22
CA LEU A 65 10.89 -10.05 8.91
C LEU A 65 11.59 -9.90 10.28
N ARG A 66 12.72 -9.19 10.30
CA ARG A 66 13.47 -8.94 11.53
C ARG A 66 12.67 -8.07 12.50
N ALA A 67 12.03 -7.00 12.03
CA ALA A 67 11.24 -6.10 12.87
C ALA A 67 10.01 -6.79 13.46
N MET A 68 9.36 -7.65 12.70
CA MET A 68 8.17 -8.41 13.13
C MET A 68 8.50 -9.73 13.84
N ASN A 69 9.79 -10.08 13.98
CA ASN A 69 10.26 -11.30 14.64
C ASN A 69 9.55 -12.58 14.11
N THR A 70 9.47 -12.70 12.79
CA THR A 70 8.83 -13.80 12.06
C THR A 70 9.66 -14.21 10.87
N ASP A 71 9.53 -15.46 10.43
CA ASP A 71 10.29 -16.03 9.31
C ASP A 71 9.59 -15.82 7.96
N TYR A 72 8.31 -15.45 7.97
CA TYR A 72 7.54 -15.21 6.74
C TYR A 72 6.50 -14.11 6.90
N ILE A 73 6.10 -13.52 5.77
CA ILE A 73 5.04 -12.54 5.63
C ILE A 73 3.94 -13.15 4.75
N ASP A 74 2.68 -13.03 5.14
CA ASP A 74 1.61 -13.61 4.34
C ASP A 74 1.34 -12.80 3.09
N ILE A 75 1.23 -11.46 3.17
CA ILE A 75 1.02 -10.60 2.01
C ILE A 75 2.04 -9.48 2.03
N TYR A 76 2.90 -9.44 1.02
CA TYR A 76 3.84 -8.33 0.84
C TYR A 76 3.35 -7.40 -0.26
N GLN A 77 3.23 -6.10 0.03
CA GLN A 77 2.59 -5.15 -0.88
C GLN A 77 3.57 -4.11 -1.42
N LEU A 78 3.42 -3.76 -2.69
CA LEU A 78 4.02 -2.57 -3.29
C LEU A 78 3.15 -1.36 -2.92
N HIS A 79 3.70 -0.40 -2.17
CA HIS A 79 2.92 0.64 -1.50
C HIS A 79 2.31 1.68 -2.44
N TRP A 80 3.04 2.06 -3.49
CA TRP A 80 2.59 2.87 -4.63
C TRP A 80 3.54 2.70 -5.81
N PRO A 81 3.06 2.90 -7.04
CA PRO A 81 3.88 2.75 -8.23
C PRO A 81 4.97 3.85 -8.33
N ASN A 82 6.15 3.48 -8.83
CA ASN A 82 7.26 4.42 -9.07
C ASN A 82 6.86 5.51 -10.08
N ARG A 83 6.08 5.17 -11.09
CA ARG A 83 5.63 6.10 -12.13
C ARG A 83 4.59 7.13 -11.66
N GLY A 84 4.16 7.05 -10.40
CA GLY A 84 3.05 7.84 -9.88
C GLY A 84 1.68 7.29 -10.29
N SER A 85 0.64 7.79 -9.64
CA SER A 85 -0.75 7.45 -9.94
C SER A 85 -1.67 8.60 -9.53
N TYR A 86 -2.96 8.50 -9.90
CA TYR A 86 -3.97 9.47 -9.49
C TYR A 86 -4.37 9.34 -8.00
N MET A 87 -3.83 8.37 -7.30
CA MET A 87 -4.07 8.14 -5.87
C MET A 87 -3.59 9.32 -5.01
N PHE A 88 -3.91 9.28 -3.72
CA PHE A 88 -3.60 10.37 -2.78
C PHE A 88 -4.21 11.72 -3.19
N ARG A 89 -5.42 11.67 -3.81
CA ARG A 89 -6.20 12.85 -4.27
C ARG A 89 -5.54 13.67 -5.36
N LYS A 90 -4.71 13.02 -6.18
CA LYS A 90 -4.11 13.63 -7.36
C LYS A 90 -4.98 13.50 -8.61
N ASN A 91 -6.15 12.89 -8.52
CA ASN A 91 -7.04 12.59 -9.65
C ASN A 91 -7.39 13.79 -10.54
N TRP A 92 -7.43 14.99 -9.97
CA TRP A 92 -7.67 16.22 -10.74
C TRP A 92 -6.44 16.78 -11.46
N GLN A 93 -5.25 16.32 -11.09
CA GLN A 93 -3.97 16.84 -11.60
C GLN A 93 -3.12 15.73 -12.23
N TYR A 94 -3.66 14.52 -12.26
CA TYR A 94 -2.92 13.36 -12.77
C TYR A 94 -2.86 13.42 -14.29
N ASP A 95 -1.64 13.43 -14.79
CA ASP A 95 -1.34 13.39 -16.23
C ASP A 95 -0.39 12.21 -16.51
N PRO A 96 -0.86 11.15 -17.19
CA PRO A 96 -0.04 9.99 -17.53
C PRO A 96 0.78 10.18 -18.80
N THR A 97 0.60 11.27 -19.55
CA THR A 97 1.19 11.42 -20.89
C THR A 97 2.72 11.45 -20.89
N GLY A 98 3.34 11.83 -19.77
CA GLY A 98 4.80 11.82 -19.61
C GLY A 98 5.37 10.49 -19.07
N GLN A 99 4.54 9.45 -18.89
CA GLN A 99 5.01 8.17 -18.37
C GLN A 99 5.62 7.30 -19.47
N ASP A 100 6.72 6.62 -19.13
CA ASP A 100 7.39 5.66 -20.02
C ASP A 100 6.81 4.25 -19.77
N SER A 101 6.01 3.76 -20.73
CA SER A 101 5.40 2.44 -20.65
C SER A 101 6.43 1.32 -20.78
N ALA A 102 7.48 1.48 -21.59
CA ALA A 102 8.52 0.46 -21.75
C ALA A 102 9.30 0.27 -20.45
N ALA A 103 9.74 1.37 -19.84
CA ALA A 103 10.39 1.32 -18.53
C ALA A 103 9.48 0.72 -17.45
N PHE A 104 8.17 0.90 -17.55
CA PHE A 104 7.25 0.27 -16.62
C PHE A 104 7.12 -1.24 -16.83
N TYR A 105 7.12 -1.73 -18.07
CA TYR A 105 7.13 -3.17 -18.35
C TYR A 105 8.42 -3.82 -17.83
N ASP A 106 9.57 -3.23 -18.10
CA ASP A 106 10.87 -3.72 -17.60
C ASP A 106 10.89 -3.78 -16.07
N HIS A 107 10.33 -2.76 -15.40
CA HIS A 107 10.19 -2.74 -13.95
C HIS A 107 9.26 -3.86 -13.43
N VAL A 108 8.15 -4.13 -14.11
CA VAL A 108 7.23 -5.21 -13.76
C VAL A 108 7.94 -6.55 -13.81
N ASP A 109 8.70 -6.80 -14.86
CA ASP A 109 9.44 -8.05 -15.06
C ASP A 109 10.50 -8.25 -13.97
N GLU A 110 11.32 -7.22 -13.70
CA GLU A 110 12.32 -7.22 -12.61
C GLU A 110 11.70 -7.56 -11.26
N VAL A 111 10.59 -6.91 -10.94
CA VAL A 111 9.93 -7.08 -9.64
C VAL A 111 9.24 -8.45 -9.54
N LEU A 112 8.63 -8.94 -10.60
CA LEU A 112 8.03 -10.28 -10.61
C LEU A 112 9.07 -11.36 -10.38
N ASP A 113 10.26 -11.24 -10.98
CA ASP A 113 11.38 -12.14 -10.71
C ASP A 113 11.77 -12.13 -9.23
N GLN A 114 11.90 -10.96 -8.63
CA GLN A 114 12.23 -10.83 -7.21
C GLN A 114 11.12 -11.39 -6.31
N MET A 115 9.84 -11.20 -6.65
CA MET A 115 8.73 -11.79 -5.89
C MET A 115 8.73 -13.31 -5.97
N ASP A 116 9.04 -13.87 -7.13
CA ASP A 116 9.15 -15.31 -7.32
C ASP A 116 10.28 -15.92 -6.47
N GLU A 117 11.43 -15.27 -6.41
CA GLU A 117 12.53 -15.67 -5.53
C GLU A 117 12.13 -15.65 -4.05
N LEU A 118 11.43 -14.60 -3.60
CA LEU A 118 10.99 -14.48 -2.22
C LEU A 118 9.92 -15.52 -1.85
N VAL A 119 9.01 -15.84 -2.78
CA VAL A 119 8.02 -16.91 -2.60
C VAL A 119 8.71 -18.28 -2.52
N LYS A 120 9.63 -18.58 -3.44
CA LYS A 120 10.41 -19.82 -3.42
C LYS A 120 11.26 -19.97 -2.17
N ALA A 121 11.80 -18.88 -1.66
CA ALA A 121 12.54 -18.85 -0.39
C ALA A 121 11.64 -18.94 0.86
N GLY A 122 10.31 -18.97 0.69
CA GLY A 122 9.35 -19.02 1.80
C GLY A 122 9.28 -17.75 2.65
N LYS A 123 9.87 -16.64 2.21
CA LYS A 123 9.90 -15.36 2.93
C LYS A 123 8.59 -14.58 2.81
N ILE A 124 7.90 -14.71 1.69
CA ILE A 124 6.55 -14.19 1.49
C ILE A 124 5.67 -15.30 0.94
N ARG A 125 4.37 -15.29 1.24
CA ARG A 125 3.42 -16.24 0.66
C ARG A 125 2.76 -15.69 -0.60
N TYR A 126 2.33 -14.44 -0.53
CA TYR A 126 1.64 -13.75 -1.60
C TYR A 126 2.13 -12.31 -1.71
N PHE A 127 1.92 -11.69 -2.87
CA PHE A 127 2.14 -10.27 -2.98
C PHE A 127 0.89 -9.53 -3.48
N GLY A 128 0.83 -8.24 -3.18
CA GLY A 128 -0.26 -7.37 -3.57
C GLY A 128 0.24 -5.99 -3.97
N LEU A 129 -0.67 -5.20 -4.49
CA LEU A 129 -0.44 -3.82 -4.88
C LEU A 129 -1.11 -2.86 -3.90
N SER A 130 -0.76 -1.60 -3.96
CA SER A 130 -1.46 -0.53 -3.26
C SER A 130 -1.32 0.78 -4.05
N ASN A 131 -2.37 1.59 -4.04
CA ASN A 131 -2.41 2.86 -4.74
C ASN A 131 -2.09 2.76 -6.25
N GLU A 132 -2.43 1.61 -6.83
CA GLU A 132 -2.22 1.32 -8.24
C GLU A 132 -3.49 1.62 -9.06
N SER A 133 -3.33 1.97 -10.33
CA SER A 133 -4.42 2.18 -11.28
C SER A 133 -4.91 0.86 -11.88
N ALA A 134 -6.08 0.87 -12.52
CA ALA A 134 -6.60 -0.29 -13.24
C ALA A 134 -5.65 -0.71 -14.37
N TRP A 135 -5.12 0.26 -15.14
CA TRP A 135 -4.13 -0.04 -16.18
C TRP A 135 -2.89 -0.75 -15.60
N GLY A 136 -2.28 -0.16 -14.58
CA GLY A 136 -1.09 -0.77 -13.98
C GLY A 136 -1.37 -2.13 -13.35
N THR A 137 -2.49 -2.30 -12.66
CA THR A 137 -2.88 -3.60 -12.10
C THR A 137 -3.07 -4.64 -13.21
N SER A 138 -3.67 -4.27 -14.35
CA SER A 138 -3.80 -5.16 -15.51
C SER A 138 -2.43 -5.60 -16.04
N VAL A 139 -1.47 -4.67 -16.15
CA VAL A 139 -0.11 -5.00 -16.61
C VAL A 139 0.54 -6.03 -15.67
N TRP A 140 0.49 -5.80 -14.35
CA TRP A 140 1.02 -6.75 -13.34
C TRP A 140 0.40 -8.14 -13.48
N VAL A 141 -0.92 -8.21 -13.60
CA VAL A 141 -1.64 -9.48 -13.70
C VAL A 141 -1.31 -10.23 -14.99
N GLN A 142 -1.30 -9.51 -16.13
CA GLN A 142 -1.01 -10.14 -17.42
C GLN A 142 0.44 -10.61 -17.52
N ALA A 143 1.40 -9.82 -17.04
CA ALA A 143 2.81 -10.21 -17.01
C ALA A 143 3.03 -11.46 -16.12
N ALA A 144 2.43 -11.49 -14.93
CA ALA A 144 2.50 -12.65 -14.04
C ALA A 144 1.93 -13.92 -14.69
N LYS A 145 0.78 -13.82 -15.39
CA LYS A 145 0.19 -14.94 -16.13
C LYS A 145 1.09 -15.42 -17.27
N ALA A 146 1.59 -14.49 -18.09
CA ALA A 146 2.41 -14.83 -19.27
C ALA A 146 3.71 -15.52 -18.90
N GLN A 147 4.29 -15.17 -17.76
CA GLN A 147 5.59 -15.67 -17.30
C GLN A 147 5.48 -16.77 -16.24
N ASN A 148 4.27 -17.19 -15.89
CA ASN A 148 4.03 -18.17 -14.81
C ASN A 148 4.69 -17.75 -13.48
N ARG A 149 4.57 -16.46 -13.13
CA ARG A 149 5.09 -15.85 -11.90
C ARG A 149 3.97 -15.71 -10.85
N PRO A 150 4.33 -15.44 -9.57
CA PRO A 150 3.34 -15.20 -8.53
C PRO A 150 2.36 -14.08 -8.91
N ARG A 151 1.06 -14.34 -8.68
CA ARG A 151 -0.01 -13.39 -9.01
C ARG A 151 -0.12 -12.29 -7.96
N VAL A 152 -0.60 -11.13 -8.39
CA VAL A 152 -1.22 -10.14 -7.51
C VAL A 152 -2.49 -10.75 -6.91
N VAL A 153 -2.56 -10.84 -5.58
CA VAL A 153 -3.73 -11.39 -4.88
C VAL A 153 -4.63 -10.31 -4.29
N SER A 154 -4.09 -9.12 -4.06
CA SER A 154 -4.86 -8.02 -3.47
C SER A 154 -4.36 -6.66 -3.93
N ILE A 155 -5.27 -5.69 -3.85
CA ILE A 155 -4.94 -4.28 -4.03
C ILE A 155 -5.46 -3.47 -2.84
N GLN A 156 -4.62 -2.61 -2.28
CA GLN A 156 -5.02 -1.74 -1.20
C GLN A 156 -5.17 -0.30 -1.69
N ASN A 157 -6.40 0.11 -1.95
CA ASN A 157 -6.75 1.44 -2.46
C ASN A 157 -7.70 2.17 -1.52
N GLU A 158 -7.75 3.51 -1.63
CA GLU A 158 -8.74 4.31 -0.90
C GLU A 158 -10.15 3.96 -1.39
N TYR A 159 -11.00 3.57 -0.45
CA TYR A 159 -12.41 3.30 -0.76
C TYR A 159 -13.31 3.64 0.42
N SER A 160 -14.33 4.42 0.16
CA SER A 160 -15.36 4.81 1.12
C SER A 160 -16.57 5.38 0.38
N LEU A 161 -17.66 5.67 1.08
CA LEU A 161 -18.82 6.37 0.48
C LEU A 161 -18.46 7.77 -0.08
N LEU A 162 -17.34 8.37 0.38
CA LEU A 162 -16.84 9.66 -0.11
C LEU A 162 -15.69 9.55 -1.11
N CYS A 163 -15.20 8.34 -1.41
CA CYS A 163 -14.18 8.08 -2.41
C CYS A 163 -14.54 6.80 -3.17
N ARG A 164 -15.17 6.96 -4.31
CA ARG A 164 -15.76 5.86 -5.09
C ARG A 164 -15.00 5.57 -6.39
N LEU A 165 -13.72 6.02 -6.49
CA LEU A 165 -12.89 5.81 -7.69
C LEU A 165 -12.65 4.34 -8.02
N PHE A 166 -12.76 3.46 -7.03
CA PHE A 166 -12.61 2.01 -7.21
C PHE A 166 -13.79 1.38 -7.96
N ASP A 167 -14.99 1.92 -7.85
CA ASP A 167 -16.23 1.31 -8.38
C ASP A 167 -16.31 1.23 -9.91
N LEU A 168 -15.41 1.91 -10.59
CA LEU A 168 -15.32 1.93 -12.04
C LEU A 168 -14.45 0.76 -12.54
N ASP A 169 -13.49 1.05 -13.38
CA ASP A 169 -12.62 0.07 -14.06
C ASP A 169 -11.89 -0.88 -13.08
N MET A 170 -11.54 -0.38 -11.88
CA MET A 170 -10.83 -1.20 -10.90
C MET A 170 -11.69 -2.32 -10.32
N ALA A 171 -12.96 -2.06 -10.05
CA ALA A 171 -13.88 -3.09 -9.52
C ALA A 171 -14.11 -4.20 -10.56
N GLU A 172 -14.30 -3.84 -11.83
CA GLU A 172 -14.44 -4.79 -12.93
C GLU A 172 -13.18 -5.65 -13.09
N LEU A 173 -12.00 -5.02 -13.14
CA LEU A 173 -10.73 -5.71 -13.24
C LEU A 173 -10.54 -6.68 -12.06
N CYS A 174 -10.76 -6.21 -10.84
CA CYS A 174 -10.58 -7.01 -9.64
C CYS A 174 -11.53 -8.21 -9.60
N HIS A 175 -12.76 -8.05 -10.06
CA HIS A 175 -13.73 -9.15 -10.17
C HIS A 175 -13.25 -10.23 -11.15
N HIS A 176 -12.86 -9.84 -12.36
CA HIS A 176 -12.46 -10.80 -13.40
C HIS A 176 -11.10 -11.43 -13.11
N GLU A 177 -10.19 -10.69 -12.52
CA GLU A 177 -8.84 -11.14 -12.22
C GLU A 177 -8.68 -11.73 -10.80
N GLN A 178 -9.77 -11.81 -10.02
CA GLN A 178 -9.76 -12.35 -8.65
C GLN A 178 -8.68 -11.68 -7.78
N VAL A 179 -8.67 -10.35 -7.79
CA VAL A 179 -7.81 -9.50 -6.94
C VAL A 179 -8.68 -8.87 -5.86
N ASP A 180 -8.41 -9.16 -4.60
CA ASP A 180 -9.22 -8.67 -3.49
C ASP A 180 -8.91 -7.22 -3.13
N LEU A 181 -9.95 -6.43 -2.83
CA LEU A 181 -9.79 -5.07 -2.33
C LEU A 181 -9.53 -5.06 -0.81
N LEU A 182 -8.42 -4.45 -0.41
CA LEU A 182 -8.16 -4.04 0.96
C LEU A 182 -8.42 -2.52 1.07
N ALA A 183 -9.64 -2.17 1.47
CA ALA A 183 -10.05 -0.76 1.54
C ALA A 183 -9.31 -0.01 2.65
N PHE A 184 -8.59 1.07 2.33
CA PHE A 184 -8.12 1.98 3.37
C PHE A 184 -8.98 3.24 3.45
N SER A 185 -8.99 3.88 4.62
CA SER A 185 -9.86 5.02 4.95
C SER A 185 -11.36 4.77 4.73
N PRO A 186 -11.94 3.60 5.10
CA PRO A 186 -13.35 3.31 4.83
C PRO A 186 -14.31 4.28 5.52
N LEU A 187 -13.89 4.94 6.60
CA LEU A 187 -14.62 6.01 7.26
C LEU A 187 -14.17 7.42 6.83
N ALA A 188 -13.48 7.55 5.69
CA ALA A 188 -13.02 8.83 5.14
C ALA A 188 -12.29 9.69 6.18
N ALA A 189 -11.29 9.13 6.85
CA ALA A 189 -10.55 9.75 7.96
C ALA A 189 -11.43 10.19 9.16
N GLY A 190 -12.58 9.55 9.32
CA GLY A 190 -13.53 9.79 10.40
C GLY A 190 -14.72 10.68 10.03
N LEU A 191 -14.79 11.23 8.83
CA LEU A 191 -15.95 12.03 8.37
C LEU A 191 -17.26 11.25 8.44
N LEU A 192 -17.24 10.00 8.01
CA LEU A 192 -18.41 9.12 8.00
C LEU A 192 -18.81 8.61 9.39
N SER A 193 -18.05 8.91 10.43
CA SER A 193 -18.43 8.56 11.80
C SER A 193 -19.41 9.53 12.45
N GLY A 194 -19.70 10.65 11.81
CA GLY A 194 -20.57 11.70 12.35
C GLY A 194 -19.92 12.67 13.34
N LYS A 195 -18.73 12.36 13.89
CA LYS A 195 -18.10 13.17 14.95
C LYS A 195 -17.65 14.56 14.55
N TYR A 196 -17.66 14.87 13.25
CA TYR A 196 -17.30 16.19 12.71
C TYR A 196 -18.54 16.96 12.20
N GLN A 197 -19.75 16.48 12.50
CA GLN A 197 -20.99 17.18 12.16
C GLN A 197 -21.19 18.38 13.09
N GLY A 198 -21.78 19.47 12.56
CA GLY A 198 -22.05 20.69 13.34
C GLY A 198 -20.97 21.78 13.30
N GLY A 199 -19.91 21.57 12.59
CA GLY A 199 -19.08 22.53 11.84
C GLY A 199 -17.93 23.21 12.54
N ALA A 200 -17.99 23.85 13.66
CA ALA A 200 -16.98 24.85 13.97
C ALA A 200 -15.76 24.35 14.75
N ASN A 201 -15.90 23.33 15.57
CA ASN A 201 -14.80 22.85 16.42
C ASN A 201 -14.55 21.36 16.20
N LEU A 202 -13.35 21.03 15.80
CA LEU A 202 -12.91 19.63 15.75
C LEU A 202 -12.81 19.07 17.18
N PRO A 203 -13.40 17.90 17.48
CA PRO A 203 -13.26 17.30 18.80
C PRO A 203 -11.78 17.15 19.19
N GLU A 204 -11.45 17.55 20.43
CA GLU A 204 -10.09 17.42 20.94
C GLU A 204 -9.61 15.97 20.87
N GLY A 205 -8.35 15.75 20.54
CA GLY A 205 -7.76 14.41 20.36
C GLY A 205 -8.26 13.68 19.12
N SER A 206 -9.14 14.26 18.29
CA SER A 206 -9.57 13.65 17.06
C SER A 206 -8.46 13.65 16.01
N ARG A 207 -8.51 12.71 15.05
CA ARG A 207 -7.50 12.61 14.00
C ARG A 207 -7.36 13.91 13.20
N MET A 208 -8.45 14.63 12.95
CA MET A 208 -8.40 15.90 12.21
C MET A 208 -7.89 17.06 13.04
N SER A 209 -8.10 17.07 14.37
CA SER A 209 -7.47 18.06 15.23
C SER A 209 -5.96 17.87 15.34
N ALA A 210 -5.51 16.60 15.36
CA ALA A 210 -4.09 16.25 15.37
C ALA A 210 -3.39 16.40 14.00
N MET A 211 -4.14 16.30 12.90
CA MET A 211 -3.63 16.35 11.52
C MET A 211 -4.51 17.27 10.65
N PRO A 212 -4.42 18.60 10.79
CA PRO A 212 -5.27 19.57 10.07
C PRO A 212 -5.20 19.43 8.53
N ALA A 213 -4.09 18.95 7.99
CA ALA A 213 -3.93 18.69 6.55
C ALA A 213 -4.95 17.66 6.00
N LEU A 214 -5.57 16.83 6.84
CA LEU A 214 -6.68 15.97 6.47
C LEU A 214 -8.01 16.71 6.31
N GLY A 215 -8.08 17.94 6.81
CA GLY A 215 -9.29 18.78 6.83
C GLY A 215 -9.74 19.29 5.45
N GLY A 216 -8.93 19.14 4.40
CA GLY A 216 -9.33 19.45 3.02
C GLY A 216 -10.64 18.77 2.59
N ARG A 217 -10.97 17.62 3.18
CA ARG A 217 -12.24 16.92 2.98
C ARG A 217 -13.45 17.60 3.63
N ILE A 218 -13.24 18.41 4.68
CA ILE A 218 -14.32 19.13 5.40
C ILE A 218 -14.69 20.41 4.66
N ASN A 219 -13.73 21.03 3.99
CA ASN A 219 -13.89 22.37 3.40
C ASN A 219 -14.35 22.35 1.94
N GLY A 220 -14.89 21.23 1.45
CA GLY A 220 -15.43 21.13 0.09
C GLY A 220 -14.38 21.25 -1.02
N LYS A 221 -13.10 21.19 -0.70
CA LYS A 221 -12.01 21.06 -1.67
C LYS A 221 -11.76 19.57 -1.88
N VAL A 222 -12.69 18.94 -2.54
CA VAL A 222 -12.56 17.57 -3.07
C VAL A 222 -11.95 17.66 -4.46
#